data_b306f50f0c11aad708d443c671669486
#
_entry.id   b306f50f0c11aad708d443c671669486
#
_cell.length_a   1.000
_cell.length_b   1.000
_cell.length_c   1.000
_cell.angle_alpha   90.00
_cell.angle_beta   90.00
_cell.angle_gamma   90.00
#
_symmetry.space_group_name_H-M   'P 1'
#
loop_
_entity.id
_entity.type
_entity.pdbx_description
1 polymer ?
#
loop_
_entity_poly.entity_id
_entity_poly.type
_entity_poly.pdbx_seq_one_letter_code
_entity_poly.pdbx_strand_id
1 'polypeptide(L)'
;MKKVILSLAVCLLPLHGLLAQGSSNVNHLNLCVGALYERGFDATLSYEHETKYHHSWEYFANAYIQYDTDSEAGHITKESFWNNYFTYNLGIAYKPCVLRGRNHHGNLRIGASLGSDTRKVIGAGHIGFEHSYDFRRGWSLFWQVKEDIVLRGEDLFRTGVTIGIKVPL
;
A
#
# COMPACT_ATOMS: atom_id res chain seq x y z
N MET A 1 -18.11 14.94 0.17
CA MET A 1 -18.43 14.63 -1.22
C MET A 1 -17.33 15.06 -2.20
N LYS A 2 -16.73 16.26 -2.12
CA LYS A 2 -15.64 16.70 -3.03
C LYS A 2 -14.35 15.86 -2.90
N LYS A 3 -14.07 15.28 -1.73
CA LYS A 3 -12.85 14.49 -1.46
C LYS A 3 -12.87 13.10 -2.13
N VAL A 4 -14.04 12.47 -2.26
CA VAL A 4 -14.21 11.17 -2.91
C VAL A 4 -14.01 11.26 -4.43
N ILE A 5 -14.38 12.39 -5.03
CA ILE A 5 -14.27 12.63 -6.47
C ILE A 5 -12.79 12.78 -6.90
N LEU A 6 -11.94 13.36 -6.05
CA LEU A 6 -10.51 13.50 -6.35
C LEU A 6 -9.79 12.15 -6.31
N SER A 7 -10.15 11.28 -5.35
CA SER A 7 -9.62 9.91 -5.27
C SER A 7 -10.01 9.07 -6.50
N LEU A 8 -11.25 9.21 -6.97
CA LEU A 8 -11.76 8.47 -8.13
C LEU A 8 -11.15 8.96 -9.46
N ALA A 9 -10.83 10.25 -9.57
CA ALA A 9 -10.26 10.84 -10.79
C ALA A 9 -8.81 10.38 -11.07
N VAL A 10 -8.05 10.06 -10.02
CA VAL A 10 -6.69 9.52 -10.16
C VAL A 10 -6.69 8.07 -10.66
N CYS A 11 -7.77 7.32 -10.41
CA CYS A 11 -7.92 5.93 -10.88
C CYS A 11 -8.32 5.81 -12.37
N LEU A 12 -8.69 6.91 -13.04
CA LEU A 12 -9.19 6.91 -14.42
C LEU A 12 -8.16 7.36 -15.48
N LEU A 13 -6.86 7.23 -15.20
CA LEU A 13 -5.83 7.47 -16.21
C LEU A 13 -5.91 6.41 -17.32
N PRO A 14 -5.76 6.80 -18.59
CA PRO A 14 -6.17 5.98 -19.72
C PRO A 14 -5.38 4.68 -19.87
N LEU A 15 -6.13 3.58 -19.99
CA LEU A 15 -5.69 2.23 -20.33
C LEU A 15 -5.19 2.18 -21.79
N HIS A 16 -3.95 2.54 -22.03
CA HIS A 16 -3.32 2.26 -23.32
C HIS A 16 -2.35 1.10 -23.12
N GLY A 17 -2.82 -0.11 -23.46
CA GLY A 17 -2.02 -1.30 -23.44
C GLY A 17 -0.93 -1.30 -24.51
N LEU A 18 0.33 -1.41 -24.08
CA LEU A 18 1.44 -1.78 -24.93
C LEU A 18 1.96 -3.15 -24.48
N LEU A 19 2.01 -4.06 -25.44
CA LEU A 19 2.47 -5.44 -25.27
C LEU A 19 3.96 -5.44 -24.90
N ALA A 20 4.28 -5.80 -23.68
CA ALA A 20 5.64 -6.12 -23.26
C ALA A 20 5.83 -7.64 -23.13
N GLN A 21 6.97 -8.11 -23.57
CA GLN A 21 7.36 -9.52 -23.56
C GLN A 21 7.50 -10.04 -22.12
N GLY A 22 6.99 -11.26 -21.93
CA GLY A 22 6.79 -11.86 -20.63
C GLY A 22 8.06 -12.05 -19.79
N SER A 23 7.96 -11.72 -18.54
CA SER A 23 8.89 -12.12 -17.51
C SER A 23 8.60 -13.54 -17.02
N SER A 24 9.61 -14.23 -16.57
CA SER A 24 9.49 -15.50 -15.84
C SER A 24 8.85 -15.23 -14.47
N ASN A 25 8.20 -16.22 -13.89
CA ASN A 25 7.71 -16.14 -12.50
C ASN A 25 8.85 -15.76 -11.56
N VAL A 26 8.71 -14.65 -10.85
CA VAL A 26 9.70 -14.12 -9.92
C VAL A 26 9.02 -13.86 -8.58
N ASN A 27 9.75 -14.16 -7.51
CA ASN A 27 9.31 -13.87 -6.16
C ASN A 27 10.06 -12.65 -5.64
N HIS A 28 9.36 -11.77 -4.95
CA HIS A 28 9.94 -10.59 -4.32
C HIS A 28 9.58 -10.50 -2.85
N LEU A 29 10.51 -10.01 -2.06
CA LEU A 29 10.26 -9.49 -0.73
C LEU A 29 10.17 -7.97 -0.84
N ASN A 30 9.06 -7.39 -0.40
CA ASN A 30 8.83 -5.97 -0.49
C ASN A 30 8.78 -5.34 0.90
N LEU A 31 9.39 -4.19 1.02
CA LEU A 31 9.29 -3.34 2.20
C LEU A 31 8.87 -1.96 1.76
N CYS A 32 7.81 -1.43 2.34
CA CYS A 32 7.38 -0.06 2.09
C CYS A 32 6.98 0.66 3.37
N VAL A 33 7.11 1.97 3.32
CA VAL A 33 6.67 2.90 4.35
C VAL A 33 5.87 4.03 3.70
N GLY A 34 4.93 4.58 4.43
CA GLY A 34 4.07 5.62 3.90
C GLY A 34 3.52 6.57 4.94
N ALA A 35 3.01 7.67 4.43
CA ALA A 35 2.27 8.65 5.20
C ALA A 35 0.81 8.67 4.74
N LEU A 36 -0.08 8.75 5.70
CA LEU A 36 -1.52 8.78 5.49
C LEU A 36 -2.07 10.16 5.81
N TYR A 37 -3.06 10.57 5.05
CA TYR A 37 -3.69 11.88 5.19
C TYR A 37 -4.29 12.10 6.59
N GLU A 38 -4.75 11.03 7.23
CA GLU A 38 -5.36 11.00 8.57
C GLU A 38 -4.30 11.05 9.70
N ARG A 39 -3.14 11.68 9.46
CA ARG A 39 -2.01 11.79 10.42
C ARG A 39 -1.48 10.43 10.87
N GLY A 40 -1.27 9.53 9.93
CA GLY A 40 -0.77 8.19 10.21
C GLY A 40 0.50 7.86 9.45
N PHE A 41 1.27 6.94 10.03
CA PHE A 41 2.35 6.23 9.36
C PHE A 41 1.95 4.79 9.11
N ASP A 42 2.39 4.29 7.99
CA ASP A 42 2.14 2.95 7.53
C ASP A 42 3.46 2.26 7.18
N ALA A 43 3.64 1.04 7.63
CA ALA A 43 4.74 0.20 7.24
C ALA A 43 4.21 -1.17 6.80
N THR A 44 4.63 -1.64 5.65
CA THR A 44 4.19 -2.93 5.11
C THR A 44 5.38 -3.76 4.69
N LEU A 45 5.42 -5.00 5.17
CA LEU A 45 6.29 -6.05 4.70
C LEU A 45 5.45 -7.04 3.91
N SER A 46 5.88 -7.41 2.71
CA SER A 46 5.11 -8.36 1.90
C SER A 46 5.98 -9.29 1.07
N TYR A 47 5.44 -10.49 0.85
CA TYR A 47 5.92 -11.44 -0.13
C TYR A 47 5.03 -11.34 -1.36
N GLU A 48 5.64 -11.11 -2.51
CA GLU A 48 4.96 -10.97 -3.80
C GLU A 48 5.40 -12.09 -4.76
N HIS A 49 4.44 -12.82 -5.26
CA HIS A 49 4.63 -13.79 -6.33
C HIS A 49 4.18 -13.18 -7.65
N GLU A 50 5.14 -12.74 -8.45
CA GLU A 50 4.90 -12.17 -9.77
C GLU A 50 4.78 -13.27 -10.81
N THR A 51 3.70 -13.26 -11.55
CA THR A 51 3.41 -14.16 -12.66
C THR A 51 3.75 -13.50 -13.99
N LYS A 52 3.47 -14.17 -15.09
CA LYS A 52 3.64 -13.60 -16.43
C LYS A 52 2.91 -12.26 -16.55
N TYR A 53 3.52 -11.33 -17.27
CA TYR A 53 2.96 -10.00 -17.56
C TYR A 53 2.84 -9.07 -16.35
N HIS A 54 3.66 -9.23 -15.32
CA HIS A 54 3.67 -8.41 -14.11
C HIS A 54 2.36 -8.44 -13.31
N HIS A 55 1.51 -9.46 -13.50
CA HIS A 55 0.43 -9.71 -12.57
C HIS A 55 1.00 -10.39 -11.33
N SER A 56 0.56 -9.99 -10.15
CA SER A 56 1.12 -10.59 -8.93
C SER A 56 0.08 -10.85 -7.84
N TRP A 57 0.42 -11.81 -6.99
CA TRP A 57 -0.24 -12.06 -5.71
C TRP A 57 0.69 -11.60 -4.60
N GLU A 58 0.17 -10.82 -3.69
CA GLU A 58 0.88 -10.25 -2.56
C GLU A 58 0.29 -10.79 -1.26
N TYR A 59 1.15 -11.32 -0.38
CA TYR A 59 0.84 -11.65 1.01
C TYR A 59 1.55 -10.64 1.88
N PHE A 60 0.83 -9.90 2.72
CA PHE A 60 1.40 -8.77 3.42
C PHE A 60 1.08 -8.74 4.90
N ALA A 61 2.02 -8.20 5.67
CA ALA A 61 1.85 -7.76 7.04
C ALA A 61 1.97 -6.23 7.07
N ASN A 62 0.98 -5.58 7.63
CA ASN A 62 0.90 -4.13 7.69
C ASN A 62 0.80 -3.67 9.15
N ALA A 63 1.55 -2.63 9.47
CA ALA A 63 1.48 -1.92 10.74
C ALA A 63 1.12 -0.46 10.47
N TYR A 64 0.10 0.04 11.13
CA TYR A 64 -0.37 1.41 11.05
C TYR A 64 -0.33 2.07 12.42
N ILE A 65 0.20 3.27 12.48
CA ILE A 65 0.27 4.10 13.67
C ILE A 65 -0.35 5.45 13.33
N GLN A 66 -1.41 5.82 14.03
CA GLN A 66 -1.95 7.17 13.97
C GLN A 66 -1.32 7.99 15.09
N TYR A 67 -0.86 9.17 14.79
CA TYR A 67 -0.30 10.09 15.78
C TYR A 67 -1.19 11.33 15.94
N ASP A 68 -1.23 11.84 17.16
CA ASP A 68 -1.91 13.09 17.48
C ASP A 68 -0.87 14.17 17.87
N THR A 69 -1.28 15.42 17.77
CA THR A 69 -0.47 16.53 18.25
C THR A 69 -0.80 16.75 19.71
N ASP A 70 0.22 16.80 20.55
CA ASP A 70 0.03 17.16 21.95
C ASP A 70 -0.59 18.55 22.03
N SER A 71 -1.75 18.65 22.68
CA SER A 71 -2.52 19.91 22.78
C SER A 71 -1.81 20.98 23.58
N GLU A 72 -0.92 20.61 24.51
CA GLU A 72 -0.15 21.55 25.32
C GLU A 72 1.15 21.96 24.65
N ALA A 73 1.84 21.03 24.01
CA ALA A 73 3.13 21.28 23.35
C ALA A 73 3.00 21.85 21.93
N GLY A 74 1.86 21.67 21.28
CA GLY A 74 1.62 22.07 19.88
C GLY A 74 2.42 21.30 18.83
N HIS A 75 3.14 20.25 19.25
CA HIS A 75 3.90 19.36 18.39
C HIS A 75 3.82 17.91 18.87
N ILE A 76 4.30 16.96 18.04
CA ILE A 76 4.32 15.54 18.38
C ILE A 76 5.41 15.31 19.44
N THR A 77 5.00 14.85 20.63
CA THR A 77 5.92 14.42 21.68
C THR A 77 6.19 12.91 21.58
N LYS A 78 7.23 12.43 22.26
CA LYS A 78 7.52 10.98 22.31
C LYS A 78 6.36 10.20 22.95
N GLU A 79 5.72 10.77 23.96
CA GLU A 79 4.57 10.15 24.63
C GLU A 79 3.33 10.14 23.73
N SER A 80 3.03 11.25 23.06
CA SER A 80 1.91 11.31 22.13
C SER A 80 2.10 10.38 20.92
N PHE A 81 3.34 10.14 20.47
CA PHE A 81 3.63 9.21 19.40
C PHE A 81 3.41 7.73 19.79
N TRP A 82 3.80 7.31 21.01
CA TRP A 82 3.71 5.90 21.42
C TRP A 82 2.37 5.52 22.07
N ASN A 83 1.61 6.49 22.58
CA ASN A 83 0.29 6.24 23.18
C ASN A 83 -0.87 6.30 22.20
N ASN A 84 -0.57 6.29 20.90
CA ASN A 84 -1.56 6.47 19.84
C ASN A 84 -2.20 5.16 19.38
N TYR A 85 -3.23 5.33 18.56
CA TYR A 85 -3.93 4.25 17.93
C TYR A 85 -3.01 3.48 16.99
N PHE A 86 -2.85 2.19 17.29
CA PHE A 86 -1.99 1.27 16.55
C PHE A 86 -2.80 0.09 16.03
N THR A 87 -2.58 -0.27 14.76
CA THR A 87 -3.18 -1.49 14.21
C THR A 87 -2.14 -2.32 13.48
N TYR A 88 -2.31 -3.63 13.53
CA TYR A 88 -1.56 -4.58 12.73
C TYR A 88 -2.51 -5.50 11.97
N ASN A 89 -2.19 -5.78 10.71
CA ASN A 89 -3.03 -6.55 9.81
C ASN A 89 -2.19 -7.55 9.02
N LEU A 90 -2.79 -8.69 8.73
CA LEU A 90 -2.27 -9.66 7.78
C LEU A 90 -3.28 -9.78 6.63
N GLY A 91 -2.81 -9.79 5.41
CA GLY A 91 -3.70 -9.78 4.26
C GLY A 91 -3.12 -10.38 3.00
N ILE A 92 -3.99 -10.42 2.01
CA ILE A 92 -3.69 -10.86 0.65
C ILE A 92 -4.22 -9.82 -0.33
N ALA A 93 -3.46 -9.56 -1.38
CA ALA A 93 -3.87 -8.69 -2.47
C ALA A 93 -3.54 -9.30 -3.83
N TYR A 94 -4.37 -9.01 -4.81
CA TYR A 94 -4.11 -9.27 -6.20
C TYR A 94 -3.74 -7.97 -6.91
N LYS A 95 -2.69 -8.00 -7.71
CA LYS A 95 -2.15 -6.83 -8.41
C LYS A 95 -2.15 -7.07 -9.93
N PRO A 96 -3.26 -6.84 -10.63
CA PRO A 96 -3.28 -6.87 -12.09
C PRO A 96 -2.44 -5.72 -12.66
N CYS A 97 -1.56 -6.04 -13.59
CA CYS A 97 -0.77 -5.07 -14.30
C CYS A 97 -1.61 -4.36 -15.36
N VAL A 98 -1.70 -3.04 -15.26
CA VAL A 98 -2.48 -2.17 -16.16
C VAL A 98 -1.62 -1.25 -17.01
N LEU A 99 -0.38 -1.04 -16.62
CA LEU A 99 0.58 -0.22 -17.35
C LEU A 99 1.89 -0.98 -17.51
N ARG A 100 2.45 -1.01 -18.72
CA ARG A 100 3.72 -1.70 -19.00
C ARG A 100 4.62 -0.82 -19.84
N GLY A 101 5.87 -0.71 -19.41
CA GLY A 101 6.95 -0.08 -20.14
C GLY A 101 8.18 -0.96 -20.18
N ARG A 102 9.27 -0.46 -20.67
CA ARG A 102 10.52 -1.24 -20.80
C ARG A 102 11.17 -1.56 -19.46
N ASN A 103 11.15 -0.61 -18.53
CA ASN A 103 11.80 -0.70 -17.23
C ASN A 103 10.86 -0.23 -16.10
N HIS A 104 9.56 -0.23 -16.34
CA HIS A 104 8.56 0.16 -15.35
C HIS A 104 7.23 -0.50 -15.65
N HIS A 105 6.45 -0.73 -14.62
CA HIS A 105 5.09 -1.24 -14.74
C HIS A 105 4.19 -0.62 -13.68
N GLY A 106 2.90 -0.60 -13.94
CA GLY A 106 1.89 -0.09 -13.03
C GLY A 106 0.82 -1.14 -12.77
N ASN A 107 0.53 -1.38 -11.50
CA ASN A 107 -0.42 -2.37 -11.04
C ASN A 107 -1.55 -1.71 -10.26
N LEU A 108 -2.79 -2.14 -10.50
CA LEU A 108 -3.85 -1.93 -9.52
C LEU A 108 -3.65 -2.90 -8.38
N ARG A 109 -3.87 -2.47 -7.14
CA ARG A 109 -3.83 -3.32 -5.96
C ARG A 109 -5.23 -3.45 -5.39
N ILE A 110 -5.72 -4.68 -5.26
CA ILE A 110 -7.03 -4.98 -4.68
C ILE A 110 -6.83 -6.10 -3.68
N GLY A 111 -7.20 -5.86 -2.43
CA GLY A 111 -6.92 -6.83 -1.37
C GLY A 111 -7.86 -6.74 -0.20
N ALA A 112 -7.65 -7.66 0.74
CA ALA A 112 -8.32 -7.66 2.03
C ALA A 112 -7.37 -8.14 3.12
N SER A 113 -7.60 -7.68 4.34
CA SER A 113 -6.83 -8.06 5.50
C SER A 113 -7.70 -8.23 6.75
N LEU A 114 -7.16 -8.99 7.68
CA LEU A 114 -7.67 -9.11 9.03
C LEU A 114 -6.56 -8.75 10.01
N GLY A 115 -6.93 -8.12 11.10
CA GLY A 115 -5.96 -7.67 12.08
C GLY A 115 -6.60 -7.29 13.40
N SER A 116 -5.88 -6.51 14.18
CA SER A 116 -6.33 -6.04 15.48
C SER A 116 -5.77 -4.65 15.80
N ASP A 117 -6.52 -3.90 16.59
CA ASP A 117 -6.08 -2.66 17.22
C ASP A 117 -5.69 -2.85 18.71
N THR A 118 -5.27 -4.07 19.09
CA THR A 118 -4.99 -4.51 20.46
C THR A 118 -6.24 -4.74 21.34
N ARG A 119 -7.40 -4.20 20.99
CA ARG A 119 -8.64 -4.31 21.75
C ARG A 119 -9.71 -5.16 21.05
N LYS A 120 -9.79 -5.05 19.73
CA LYS A 120 -10.80 -5.72 18.89
C LYS A 120 -10.21 -6.18 17.58
N VAL A 121 -10.85 -7.18 16.99
CA VAL A 121 -10.52 -7.62 15.63
C VAL A 121 -11.09 -6.62 14.62
N ILE A 122 -10.26 -6.22 13.68
CA ILE A 122 -10.60 -5.32 12.58
C ILE A 122 -10.43 -6.05 11.25
N GLY A 123 -11.24 -5.68 10.27
CA GLY A 123 -11.08 -6.10 8.88
C GLY A 123 -10.82 -4.88 8.00
N ALA A 124 -10.05 -5.03 6.94
CA ALA A 124 -9.86 -3.95 5.99
C ALA A 124 -9.90 -4.45 4.54
N GLY A 125 -10.51 -3.66 3.67
CA GLY A 125 -10.39 -3.76 2.23
C GLY A 125 -9.34 -2.77 1.74
N HIS A 126 -8.54 -3.18 0.77
CA HIS A 126 -7.45 -2.38 0.22
C HIS A 126 -7.65 -2.18 -1.28
N ILE A 127 -7.56 -0.94 -1.72
CA ILE A 127 -7.52 -0.58 -3.13
C ILE A 127 -6.40 0.43 -3.34
N GLY A 128 -5.67 0.32 -4.47
CA GLY A 128 -4.58 1.24 -4.73
C GLY A 128 -4.03 1.11 -6.14
N PHE A 129 -3.09 2.00 -6.45
CA PHE A 129 -2.30 1.96 -7.67
C PHE A 129 -0.83 2.02 -7.27
N GLU A 130 -0.07 1.03 -7.73
CA GLU A 130 1.37 0.91 -7.52
C GLU A 130 2.08 1.13 -8.85
N HIS A 131 3.14 1.92 -8.84
CA HIS A 131 4.02 2.09 -9.98
C HIS A 131 5.44 1.71 -9.60
N SER A 132 6.00 0.73 -10.32
CA SER A 132 7.32 0.16 -10.07
C SER A 132 8.29 0.50 -11.17
N TYR A 133 9.53 0.79 -10.79
CA TYR A 133 10.68 0.97 -11.67
C TYR A 133 11.68 -0.17 -11.44
N ASP A 134 11.95 -0.93 -12.50
CA ASP A 134 12.79 -2.11 -12.45
C ASP A 134 14.24 -1.75 -12.76
N PHE A 135 15.13 -2.10 -11.84
CA PHE A 135 16.56 -1.90 -11.98
C PHE A 135 17.24 -3.18 -12.46
N ARG A 136 18.50 -3.04 -12.84
CA ARG A 136 19.36 -4.19 -13.12
C ARG A 136 19.46 -5.09 -11.87
N ARG A 137 19.50 -6.40 -12.04
CA ARG A 137 19.54 -7.43 -10.99
C ARG A 137 18.18 -7.73 -10.32
N GLY A 138 17.05 -7.31 -10.89
CA GLY A 138 15.71 -7.67 -10.41
C GLY A 138 15.20 -6.86 -9.20
N TRP A 139 15.94 -5.86 -8.74
CA TRP A 139 15.44 -4.93 -7.74
C TRP A 139 14.49 -3.93 -8.37
N SER A 140 13.48 -3.51 -7.63
CA SER A 140 12.58 -2.46 -8.08
C SER A 140 12.33 -1.45 -6.97
N LEU A 141 12.20 -0.19 -7.35
CA LEU A 141 11.67 0.87 -6.49
C LEU A 141 10.22 1.10 -6.88
N PHE A 142 9.34 1.23 -5.92
CA PHE A 142 7.94 1.53 -6.22
C PHE A 142 7.37 2.61 -5.32
N TRP A 143 6.36 3.27 -5.82
CA TRP A 143 5.47 4.11 -5.05
C TRP A 143 4.03 3.64 -5.25
N GLN A 144 3.20 3.87 -4.27
CA GLN A 144 1.81 3.43 -4.28
C GLN A 144 0.92 4.51 -3.68
N VAL A 145 -0.18 4.78 -4.34
CA VAL A 145 -1.33 5.50 -3.75
C VAL A 145 -2.34 4.47 -3.33
N LYS A 146 -2.79 4.52 -2.08
CA LYS A 146 -3.72 3.54 -1.54
C LYS A 146 -4.87 4.18 -0.80
N GLU A 147 -5.96 3.44 -0.77
CA GLU A 147 -7.13 3.68 0.05
C GLU A 147 -7.46 2.41 0.81
N ASP A 148 -7.46 2.47 2.13
CA ASP A 148 -7.84 1.35 2.98
C ASP A 148 -9.20 1.65 3.61
N ILE A 149 -10.15 0.74 3.45
CA ILE A 149 -11.49 0.80 4.04
C ILE A 149 -11.48 -0.11 5.26
N VAL A 150 -11.42 0.47 6.45
CA VAL A 150 -11.25 -0.27 7.70
C VAL A 150 -12.59 -0.43 8.40
N LEU A 151 -13.01 -1.68 8.55
CA LEU A 151 -14.21 -2.03 9.28
C LEU A 151 -13.89 -2.22 10.77
N ARG A 152 -14.71 -1.61 11.64
CA ARG A 152 -14.55 -1.61 13.10
C ARG A 152 -13.30 -0.90 13.63
N GLY A 153 -12.58 -0.16 12.79
CA GLY A 153 -11.50 0.76 13.20
C GLY A 153 -12.03 2.08 13.73
N GLU A 154 -11.12 2.97 14.17
CA GLU A 154 -11.47 4.35 14.51
C GLU A 154 -11.70 5.18 13.24
N ASP A 155 -10.87 4.96 12.21
CA ASP A 155 -11.01 5.60 10.91
C ASP A 155 -11.54 4.60 9.88
N LEU A 156 -12.64 4.96 9.22
CA LEU A 156 -13.22 4.14 8.18
C LEU A 156 -12.38 4.16 6.89
N PHE A 157 -11.78 5.30 6.56
CA PHE A 157 -11.00 5.50 5.35
C PHE A 157 -9.59 5.96 5.70
N ARG A 158 -8.59 5.31 5.12
CA ARG A 158 -7.17 5.65 5.29
C ARG A 158 -6.56 5.84 3.91
N THR A 159 -6.47 7.08 3.48
CA THR A 159 -5.86 7.46 2.19
C THR A 159 -4.42 7.81 2.40
N GLY A 160 -3.52 7.29 1.57
CA GLY A 160 -2.10 7.59 1.71
C GLY A 160 -1.25 7.29 0.51
N VAL A 161 0.02 7.67 0.66
CA VAL A 161 1.07 7.40 -0.32
C VAL A 161 2.19 6.64 0.39
N THR A 162 2.64 5.57 -0.24
CA THR A 162 3.76 4.76 0.26
C THR A 162 4.87 4.70 -0.78
N ILE A 163 6.09 4.52 -0.31
CA ILE A 163 7.27 4.25 -1.14
C ILE A 163 7.96 3.01 -0.60
N GLY A 164 8.50 2.19 -1.48
CA GLY A 164 9.12 0.94 -1.08
C GLY A 164 10.07 0.36 -2.11
N ILE A 165 10.69 -0.72 -1.70
CA ILE A 165 11.64 -1.49 -2.51
C ILE A 165 11.14 -2.93 -2.64
N LYS A 166 11.38 -3.53 -3.81
CA LYS A 166 11.20 -4.96 -4.08
C LYS A 166 12.57 -5.59 -4.25
N VAL A 167 12.81 -6.66 -3.51
CA VAL A 167 14.04 -7.44 -3.53
C VAL A 167 13.72 -8.81 -4.11
N PRO A 168 14.38 -9.25 -5.19
CA PRO A 168 14.16 -10.59 -5.75
C PRO A 168 14.65 -11.67 -4.77
N LEU A 169 13.94 -12.78 -4.70
CA LEU A 169 14.25 -13.97 -3.90
C LEU A 169 14.76 -15.12 -4.77
#